data_992a13e3a87983c68221acd76343375c
#
_entry.id   992a13e3a87983c68221acd76343375c
#
_cell.length_a   1.000
_cell.length_b   1.000
_cell.length_c   1.000
_cell.angle_alpha   90.00
_cell.angle_beta   90.00
_cell.angle_gamma   90.00
#
_symmetry.space_group_name_H-M   'P 1'
#
loop_
_entity.id
_entity.type
_entity.pdbx_description
1 polymer ?
#
loop_
_entity_poly.entity_id
_entity_poly.type
_entity_poly.pdbx_seq_one_letter_code
_entity_poly.pdbx_strand_id
1 'polypeptide(L)'
;NNQFMVDSPKYSQIRSDEDLKDINRKIVKLGEEFHKPVVATCDVHFLDAEDEVYRRIIMTGKGFGDADSQPPLYLRTTEEMMEEFAYLGSKKAHEVVIENTVKISDMIEKISGSSG
;
A
#
# COMPACT_ATOMS: atom_id res chain seq x y z
N ASN A 1 1.96 0.03 2.75
CA ASN A 1 1.12 0.39 3.87
C ASN A 1 1.93 1.10 4.95
N ASN A 2 1.55 2.34 5.27
CA ASN A 2 2.30 3.20 6.19
C ASN A 2 1.70 3.24 7.61
N GLN A 3 0.82 2.29 7.93
CA GLN A 3 0.14 2.25 9.23
C GLN A 3 1.11 2.23 10.41
N PHE A 4 2.29 1.62 10.25
CA PHE A 4 3.32 1.56 11.28
C PHE A 4 3.84 2.95 11.71
N MET A 5 3.59 3.98 10.90
CA MET A 5 4.04 5.35 11.18
C MET A 5 3.15 6.06 12.20
N VAL A 6 1.92 5.57 12.41
CA VAL A 6 0.97 6.17 13.35
C VAL A 6 1.51 6.02 14.77
N ASP A 7 1.55 7.12 15.50
CA ASP A 7 2.02 7.20 16.89
C ASP A 7 3.47 6.72 17.12
N SER A 8 4.24 6.53 16.05
CA SER A 8 5.65 6.21 16.18
C SER A 8 6.46 7.47 16.55
N PRO A 9 7.33 7.39 17.56
CA PRO A 9 8.20 8.53 17.93
C PRO A 9 9.10 9.00 16.78
N LYS A 10 9.45 8.09 15.87
CA LYS A 10 10.28 8.39 14.70
C LYS A 10 9.55 9.27 13.67
N TYR A 11 8.21 9.19 13.64
CA TYR A 11 7.36 9.91 12.70
C TYR A 11 6.36 10.79 13.47
N SER A 12 6.89 11.76 14.23
CA SER A 12 6.09 12.60 15.13
C SER A 12 4.98 13.40 14.44
N GLN A 13 5.07 13.59 13.12
CA GLN A 13 4.06 14.29 12.33
C GLN A 13 2.87 13.39 11.96
N ILE A 14 3.00 12.07 12.14
CA ILE A 14 1.97 11.10 11.78
C ILE A 14 1.29 10.64 13.06
N ARG A 15 0.09 11.14 13.31
CA ARG A 15 -0.67 10.89 14.55
C ARG A 15 -1.93 10.06 14.36
N SER A 16 -2.40 9.91 13.11
CA SER A 16 -3.66 9.24 12.81
C SER A 16 -3.68 8.70 11.40
N ASP A 17 -4.69 7.88 11.12
CA ASP A 17 -4.96 7.40 9.76
C ASP A 17 -5.26 8.56 8.81
N GLU A 18 -5.88 9.64 9.29
CA GLU A 18 -6.15 10.82 8.47
C GLU A 18 -4.87 11.49 7.98
N ASP A 19 -3.81 11.51 8.79
CA ASP A 19 -2.51 12.03 8.36
C ASP A 19 -1.93 11.20 7.22
N LEU A 20 -2.07 9.86 7.28
CA LEU A 20 -1.66 8.98 6.20
C LEU A 20 -2.49 9.20 4.94
N LYS A 21 -3.80 9.37 5.09
CA LYS A 21 -4.68 9.68 3.96
C LYS A 21 -4.31 11.00 3.31
N ASP A 22 -3.95 12.01 4.10
CA ASP A 22 -3.51 13.31 3.58
C ASP A 22 -2.20 13.20 2.79
N ILE A 23 -1.26 12.38 3.24
CA ILE A 23 -0.04 12.08 2.48
C ILE A 23 -0.40 11.46 1.13
N ASN A 24 -1.30 10.50 1.11
CA ASN A 24 -1.74 9.84 -0.12
C ASN A 24 -2.45 10.84 -1.05
N ARG A 25 -3.26 11.74 -0.51
CA ARG A 25 -3.91 12.81 -1.30
C ARG A 25 -2.86 13.72 -1.96
N LYS A 26 -1.79 14.06 -1.24
CA LYS A 26 -0.68 14.84 -1.78
C LYS A 26 0.07 14.11 -2.88
N ILE A 27 0.28 12.81 -2.73
CA ILE A 27 0.92 11.97 -3.76
C ILE A 27 0.07 11.93 -5.03
N VAL A 28 -1.24 11.75 -4.89
CA VAL A 28 -2.18 11.77 -6.02
C VAL A 28 -2.12 13.12 -6.75
N LYS A 29 -2.12 14.21 -5.98
CA LYS A 29 -2.04 15.57 -6.55
C LYS A 29 -0.72 15.80 -7.30
N LEU A 30 0.38 15.30 -6.76
CA LEU A 30 1.68 15.38 -7.44
C LEU A 30 1.67 14.58 -8.74
N GLY A 31 1.04 13.41 -8.74
CA GLY A 31 0.89 12.62 -9.96
C GLY A 31 0.13 13.37 -11.05
N GLU A 32 -0.95 14.05 -10.68
CA GLU A 32 -1.72 14.90 -11.60
C GLU A 32 -0.87 16.05 -12.14
N GLU A 33 -0.15 16.74 -11.24
CA GLU A 33 0.68 17.89 -11.58
C GLU A 33 1.81 17.53 -12.55
N PHE A 34 2.45 16.40 -12.34
CA PHE A 34 3.58 15.94 -13.16
C PHE A 34 3.17 14.96 -14.28
N HIS A 35 1.88 14.73 -14.46
CA HIS A 35 1.34 13.81 -15.48
C HIS A 35 1.93 12.39 -15.36
N LYS A 36 2.06 11.91 -14.12
CA LYS A 36 2.54 10.57 -13.83
C LYS A 36 1.42 9.73 -13.21
N PRO A 37 1.27 8.47 -13.64
CA PRO A 37 0.27 7.60 -13.06
C PRO A 37 0.62 7.25 -11.61
N VAL A 38 -0.37 7.34 -10.72
CA VAL A 38 -0.26 6.92 -9.33
C VAL A 38 -1.06 5.65 -9.17
N VAL A 39 -0.48 4.67 -8.50
CA VAL A 39 -1.13 3.37 -8.25
C VAL A 39 -1.24 3.09 -6.76
N ALA A 40 -2.34 2.43 -6.39
CA ALA A 40 -2.54 1.92 -5.04
C ALA A 40 -1.87 0.55 -4.90
N THR A 41 -1.15 0.35 -3.80
CA THR A 41 -0.53 -0.93 -3.47
C THR A 41 -0.89 -1.33 -2.05
N CYS A 42 -0.88 -2.62 -1.74
CA CYS A 42 -1.15 -3.10 -0.39
C CYS A 42 0.06 -3.74 0.31
N ASP A 43 1.19 -3.80 -0.36
CA ASP A 43 2.45 -4.29 0.23
C ASP A 43 2.30 -5.67 0.89
N VAL A 44 1.77 -6.64 0.15
CA VAL A 44 1.37 -7.96 0.64
C VAL A 44 2.56 -8.74 1.19
N HIS A 45 2.42 -9.23 2.43
CA HIS A 45 3.40 -10.11 3.08
C HIS A 45 2.77 -11.45 3.50
N PHE A 46 1.46 -11.53 3.64
CA PHE A 46 0.74 -12.76 3.99
C PHE A 46 -0.64 -12.78 3.33
N LEU A 47 -1.24 -13.97 3.26
CA LEU A 47 -2.46 -14.18 2.48
C LEU A 47 -3.70 -13.64 3.19
N ASP A 48 -3.97 -14.13 4.38
CA ASP A 48 -5.16 -13.79 5.15
C ASP A 48 -4.81 -12.92 6.35
N ALA A 49 -5.75 -12.08 6.80
CA ALA A 49 -5.52 -11.19 7.94
C ALA A 49 -5.09 -11.94 9.20
N GLU A 50 -5.60 -13.15 9.40
CA GLU A 50 -5.28 -14.02 10.53
C GLU A 50 -3.82 -14.50 10.52
N ASP A 51 -3.19 -14.52 9.36
CA ASP A 51 -1.80 -14.98 9.20
C ASP A 51 -0.79 -13.99 9.78
N GLU A 52 -1.23 -12.82 10.19
CA GLU A 52 -0.40 -11.81 10.87
C GLU A 52 0.34 -12.40 12.07
N VAL A 53 -0.28 -13.33 12.79
CA VAL A 53 0.33 -13.95 13.96
C VAL A 53 1.63 -14.69 13.62
N TYR A 54 1.68 -15.35 12.46
CA TYR A 54 2.86 -16.08 12.02
C TYR A 54 4.01 -15.12 11.71
N ARG A 55 3.72 -14.02 11.02
CA ARG A 55 4.71 -12.99 10.74
C ARG A 55 5.26 -12.38 12.03
N ARG A 56 4.39 -12.10 13.01
CA ARG A 56 4.76 -11.55 14.30
C ARG A 56 5.70 -12.48 15.06
N ILE A 57 5.42 -13.78 15.06
CA ILE A 57 6.25 -14.79 15.69
C ILE A 57 7.64 -14.82 15.05
N ILE A 58 7.71 -14.85 13.72
CA ILE A 58 8.98 -14.87 12.98
C ILE A 58 9.80 -13.61 13.27
N MET A 59 9.17 -12.45 13.25
CA MET A 59 9.86 -11.18 13.50
C MET A 59 10.37 -11.10 14.94
N THR A 60 9.58 -11.53 15.91
CA THR A 60 10.00 -11.60 17.32
C THR A 60 11.21 -12.52 17.47
N GLY A 61 11.18 -13.68 16.83
CA GLY A 61 12.30 -14.63 16.84
C GLY A 61 13.58 -14.07 16.20
N LYS A 62 13.45 -13.12 15.29
CA LYS A 62 14.60 -12.45 14.67
C LYS A 62 15.05 -11.19 15.40
N GLY A 63 14.42 -10.85 16.53
CA GLY A 63 14.80 -9.71 17.34
C GLY A 63 14.30 -8.35 16.89
N PHE A 64 13.28 -8.30 16.00
CA PHE A 64 12.67 -7.03 15.60
C PHE A 64 11.82 -6.46 16.73
N GLY A 65 12.13 -5.25 17.19
CA GLY A 65 11.45 -4.62 18.32
C GLY A 65 10.03 -4.15 18.04
N ASP A 66 9.65 -4.05 16.77
CA ASP A 66 8.32 -3.59 16.33
C ASP A 66 7.40 -4.73 15.89
N ALA A 67 7.75 -5.98 16.24
CA ALA A 67 6.99 -7.16 15.82
C ALA A 67 5.52 -7.12 16.25
N ASP A 68 5.20 -6.50 17.39
CA ASP A 68 3.83 -6.38 17.88
C ASP A 68 3.02 -5.27 17.20
N SER A 69 3.66 -4.42 16.41
CA SER A 69 3.03 -3.31 15.68
C SER A 69 2.94 -3.64 14.19
N GLN A 70 2.25 -4.73 13.84
CA GLN A 70 2.13 -5.17 12.46
C GLN A 70 1.10 -4.34 11.68
N PRO A 71 1.50 -3.75 10.53
CA PRO A 71 0.52 -3.16 9.63
C PRO A 71 -0.29 -4.24 8.93
N PRO A 72 -1.46 -3.90 8.35
CA PRO A 72 -2.32 -4.89 7.67
C PRO A 72 -1.77 -5.26 6.28
N LEU A 73 -0.79 -6.16 6.26
CA LEU A 73 -0.05 -6.55 5.05
C LEU A 73 -0.62 -7.81 4.36
N TYR A 74 -1.90 -8.08 4.53
CA TYR A 74 -2.56 -9.22 3.88
C TYR A 74 -2.99 -8.87 2.44
N LEU A 75 -3.20 -9.92 1.65
CA LEU A 75 -3.69 -9.77 0.27
C LEU A 75 -5.14 -9.30 0.28
N ARG A 76 -5.40 -8.20 -0.42
CA ARG A 76 -6.75 -7.64 -0.56
C ARG A 76 -7.30 -7.89 -1.96
N THR A 77 -8.60 -8.12 -2.02
CA THR A 77 -9.32 -8.14 -3.31
C THR A 77 -9.43 -6.73 -3.89
N THR A 78 -9.85 -6.65 -5.14
CA THR A 78 -10.08 -5.34 -5.79
C THR A 78 -11.11 -4.52 -5.01
N GLU A 79 -12.19 -5.17 -4.55
CA GLU A 79 -13.25 -4.50 -3.77
C GLU A 79 -12.71 -3.96 -2.45
N GLU A 80 -11.92 -4.74 -1.75
CA GLU A 80 -11.28 -4.31 -0.50
C GLU A 80 -10.32 -3.14 -0.74
N MET A 81 -9.55 -3.16 -1.82
CA MET A 81 -8.68 -2.06 -2.20
C MET A 81 -9.49 -0.79 -2.52
N MET A 82 -10.61 -0.94 -3.22
CA MET A 82 -11.50 0.19 -3.52
C MET A 82 -12.05 0.83 -2.24
N GLU A 83 -12.41 0.03 -1.25
CA GLU A 83 -12.86 0.52 0.06
C GLU A 83 -11.75 1.27 0.80
N GLU A 84 -10.54 0.74 0.80
CA GLU A 84 -9.39 1.35 1.45
C GLU A 84 -9.06 2.74 0.88
N PHE A 85 -9.29 2.96 -0.40
CA PHE A 85 -9.00 4.22 -1.08
C PHE A 85 -10.25 5.05 -1.38
N ALA A 86 -11.41 4.69 -0.81
CA ALA A 86 -12.67 5.40 -1.02
C ALA A 86 -12.61 6.88 -0.61
N TYR A 87 -11.74 7.23 0.31
CA TYR A 87 -11.54 8.61 0.75
C TYR A 87 -11.02 9.54 -0.35
N LEU A 88 -10.49 9.00 -1.44
CA LEU A 88 -10.07 9.77 -2.61
C LEU A 88 -11.24 10.15 -3.52
N GLY A 89 -12.44 9.63 -3.25
CA GLY A 89 -13.59 9.71 -4.12
C GLY A 89 -13.64 8.51 -5.08
N SER A 90 -14.84 8.10 -5.50
CA SER A 90 -15.03 6.87 -6.28
C SER A 90 -14.26 6.89 -7.60
N LYS A 91 -14.24 8.02 -8.29
CA LYS A 91 -13.53 8.16 -9.57
C LYS A 91 -12.01 8.01 -9.39
N LYS A 92 -11.42 8.69 -8.42
CA LYS A 92 -9.99 8.65 -8.17
C LYS A 92 -9.57 7.29 -7.60
N ALA A 93 -10.37 6.70 -6.72
CA ALA A 93 -10.12 5.35 -6.21
C ALA A 93 -10.07 4.33 -7.35
N HIS A 94 -11.03 4.37 -8.27
CA HIS A 94 -11.04 3.51 -9.46
C HIS A 94 -9.79 3.72 -10.31
N GLU A 95 -9.39 4.97 -10.51
CA GLU A 95 -8.20 5.32 -11.29
C GLU A 95 -6.93 4.70 -10.69
N VAL A 96 -6.68 4.90 -9.39
CA VAL A 96 -5.44 4.43 -8.76
C VAL A 96 -5.43 2.92 -8.49
N VAL A 97 -6.58 2.32 -8.23
CA VAL A 97 -6.68 0.88 -7.92
C VAL A 97 -6.73 0.04 -9.19
N ILE A 98 -7.46 0.47 -10.20
CA ILE A 98 -7.75 -0.34 -11.40
C ILE A 98 -7.09 0.23 -12.66
N GLU A 99 -7.45 1.46 -13.03
CA GLU A 99 -7.04 2.01 -14.33
C GLU A 99 -5.53 2.18 -14.46
N ASN A 100 -4.89 2.78 -13.47
CA ASN A 100 -3.46 3.05 -13.51
C ASN A 100 -2.62 1.79 -13.32
N THR A 101 -3.11 0.80 -12.57
CA THR A 101 -2.40 -0.48 -12.44
C THR A 101 -2.34 -1.20 -13.78
N VAL A 102 -3.43 -1.21 -14.53
CA VAL A 102 -3.47 -1.78 -15.89
C VAL A 102 -2.58 -0.96 -16.83
N LYS A 103 -2.66 0.38 -16.76
CA LYS A 103 -1.84 1.27 -17.59
C LYS A 103 -0.35 0.99 -17.39
N ILE A 104 0.12 0.87 -16.15
CA ILE A 104 1.53 0.59 -15.88
C ILE A 104 1.91 -0.80 -16.38
N SER A 105 1.05 -1.79 -16.18
CA SER A 105 1.28 -3.13 -16.72
C SER A 105 1.47 -3.11 -18.24
N ASP A 106 0.64 -2.34 -18.94
CA ASP A 106 0.73 -2.21 -20.40
C ASP A 106 1.97 -1.45 -20.85
N MET A 107 2.54 -0.60 -20.01
CA MET A 107 3.77 0.14 -20.28
C MET A 107 5.03 -0.73 -20.18
N ILE A 108 4.95 -1.87 -19.49
CA ILE A 108 6.07 -2.77 -19.32
C ILE A 108 6.25 -3.58 -20.62
N GLU A 109 7.40 -3.42 -21.24
CA GLU A 109 7.72 -4.19 -22.43
C GLU A 109 7.88 -5.66 -22.07
N LYS A 110 7.33 -6.53 -22.92
CA LYS A 110 7.51 -7.97 -22.77
C LYS A 110 8.99 -8.30 -22.96
N ILE A 111 9.65 -8.66 -21.88
CA ILE A 111 11.00 -9.19 -21.95
C ILE A 111 10.88 -10.60 -22.51
N SER A 112 11.39 -10.82 -23.73
CA SER A 112 11.54 -12.17 -24.23
C SER A 112 12.58 -12.84 -23.33
N GLY A 113 12.12 -13.75 -22.49
CA GLY A 113 13.00 -14.49 -21.65
C GLY A 113 14.09 -15.08 -22.50
N SER A 114 15.33 -14.77 -22.17
CA SER A 114 16.42 -15.55 -22.68
C SER A 114 16.22 -16.96 -22.17
N SER A 115 15.41 -17.70 -22.85
CA SER A 115 15.52 -19.12 -22.74
C SER A 115 16.88 -19.45 -23.30
N GLY A 116 17.85 -19.44 -22.45
CA GLY A 116 19.06 -20.15 -22.80
C GLY A 116 18.68 -21.58 -22.99
#